data_5f2bf1174da5620cb51ea733385843f5
#
_entry.id   5f2bf1174da5620cb51ea733385843f5
#
_cell.length_a   1.000
_cell.length_b   1.000
_cell.length_c   1.000
_cell.angle_alpha   90.00
_cell.angle_beta   90.00
_cell.angle_gamma   90.00
#
_symmetry.space_group_name_H-M   'P 1'
#
loop_
_entity.id
_entity.type
_entity.pdbx_description
1 polymer ?
#
loop_
_entity_poly.entity_id
_entity_poly.type
_entity_poly.pdbx_seq_one_letter_code
_entity_poly.pdbx_strand_id
1 'polypeptide(L)'
;MPWRTESVMDQRVEFVLRAKAAEEPIAELCREYGISRPTGYLWLNRYQQVGSVTGLAERSRRPAHSPHRTSAEIETAVLAVRDKTGWGGPKIAKVLEQQGVRVAPATAQRILKRGSRVVKPKTDKTTTRFEKAECNELAQMDFKGEYTMAAEKCYPLSFLDDCSRYCHGLWPLPGTGAEGVKQTLERYFREHGVPLSILMDHGTPWYGTTNQHGLTWVSVWLLKQGVVLRYSGVGHPQTQGKVERFHQTLKARTRHRGAPTTLAEWERWAVEFRHEYNHERPHESLGMKTPAEVYQPVNLRPYQAQPREWEYNGGTIKRLNTQGMLYYRQQTYFVSEALAAERVRVDELEGKLLVTFRHMTVREIEIHTGKSRAVLLPVKHRK
;
A
#
# COMPACT_ATOMS: atom_id res chain seq x y z
N MET A 1 11.60 -3.00 -52.34
CA MET A 1 10.78 -2.07 -51.55
C MET A 1 9.53 -2.82 -51.11
N PRO A 2 9.16 -2.83 -49.85
CA PRO A 2 7.94 -3.46 -49.42
C PRO A 2 6.75 -2.69 -50.02
N TRP A 3 5.80 -3.41 -50.58
CA TRP A 3 4.54 -2.89 -51.11
C TRP A 3 3.80 -2.15 -49.98
N ARG A 4 3.35 -0.90 -50.17
CA ARG A 4 2.50 -0.19 -49.23
C ARG A 4 1.14 -0.87 -49.25
N THR A 5 0.72 -1.42 -48.12
CA THR A 5 -0.66 -1.88 -47.93
C THR A 5 -1.56 -0.62 -47.93
N GLU A 6 -2.41 -0.49 -48.91
CA GLU A 6 -3.37 0.61 -48.99
C GLU A 6 -4.31 0.54 -47.79
N SER A 7 -4.55 1.66 -47.16
CA SER A 7 -5.54 1.71 -46.08
C SER A 7 -6.95 1.69 -46.70
N VAL A 8 -7.95 1.21 -45.88
CA VAL A 8 -9.35 1.28 -46.29
C VAL A 8 -9.80 2.71 -46.66
N MET A 9 -9.15 3.70 -46.06
CA MET A 9 -9.43 5.11 -46.36
C MET A 9 -8.89 5.50 -47.73
N ASP A 10 -7.70 5.05 -48.09
CA ASP A 10 -7.11 5.31 -49.39
C ASP A 10 -7.95 4.69 -50.49
N GLN A 11 -8.40 3.47 -50.34
CA GLN A 11 -9.32 2.77 -51.25
C GLN A 11 -10.64 3.52 -51.43
N ARG A 12 -11.23 4.06 -50.32
CA ARG A 12 -12.44 4.88 -50.40
C ARG A 12 -12.24 6.17 -51.19
N VAL A 13 -11.10 6.83 -50.95
CA VAL A 13 -10.77 8.05 -51.68
C VAL A 13 -10.60 7.77 -53.17
N GLU A 14 -9.81 6.75 -53.52
CA GLU A 14 -9.62 6.35 -54.90
C GLU A 14 -10.92 5.96 -55.62
N PHE A 15 -11.76 5.10 -54.96
CA PHE A 15 -13.06 4.72 -55.45
C PHE A 15 -13.94 5.95 -55.78
N VAL A 16 -14.02 6.90 -54.84
CA VAL A 16 -14.88 8.09 -55.02
C VAL A 16 -14.34 9.03 -56.12
N LEU A 17 -13.02 9.19 -56.23
CA LEU A 17 -12.41 10.02 -57.28
C LEU A 17 -12.65 9.40 -58.67
N ARG A 18 -12.45 8.09 -58.84
CA ARG A 18 -12.72 7.36 -60.07
C ARG A 18 -14.24 7.42 -60.47
N ALA A 19 -15.10 7.18 -59.47
CA ALA A 19 -16.54 7.27 -59.68
C ALA A 19 -17.00 8.67 -60.09
N LYS A 20 -16.34 9.72 -59.63
CA LYS A 20 -16.62 11.11 -59.98
C LYS A 20 -16.10 11.48 -61.38
N ALA A 21 -14.97 10.91 -61.79
CA ALA A 21 -14.46 11.10 -63.17
C ALA A 21 -15.43 10.54 -64.23
N ALA A 22 -16.35 9.63 -63.83
CA ALA A 22 -17.39 9.04 -64.68
C ALA A 22 -16.86 8.34 -65.94
N GLU A 23 -15.59 7.92 -65.93
CA GLU A 23 -14.96 7.21 -67.03
C GLU A 23 -15.40 5.74 -67.11
N GLU A 24 -15.86 5.18 -65.96
CA GLU A 24 -16.29 3.80 -65.84
C GLU A 24 -17.64 3.71 -65.13
N PRO A 25 -18.48 2.69 -65.47
CA PRO A 25 -19.75 2.48 -64.78
C PRO A 25 -19.54 2.14 -63.29
N ILE A 26 -20.28 2.80 -62.40
CA ILE A 26 -20.20 2.55 -60.92
C ILE A 26 -20.34 1.06 -60.58
N ALA A 27 -21.11 0.30 -61.37
CA ALA A 27 -21.27 -1.12 -61.19
C ALA A 27 -19.99 -1.94 -61.39
N GLU A 28 -19.10 -1.49 -62.27
CA GLU A 28 -17.80 -2.13 -62.51
C GLU A 28 -16.80 -1.75 -61.45
N LEU A 29 -16.75 -0.48 -61.06
CA LEU A 29 -15.97 -0.03 -59.91
C LEU A 29 -16.32 -0.77 -58.65
N CYS A 30 -17.61 -0.95 -58.34
CA CYS A 30 -18.02 -1.71 -57.16
C CYS A 30 -17.55 -3.16 -57.21
N ARG A 31 -17.55 -3.82 -58.38
CA ARG A 31 -17.00 -5.17 -58.54
C ARG A 31 -15.51 -5.23 -58.30
N GLU A 32 -14.78 -4.29 -58.84
CA GLU A 32 -13.29 -4.18 -58.68
C GLU A 32 -12.91 -4.01 -57.19
N TYR A 33 -13.56 -3.09 -56.47
CA TYR A 33 -13.33 -2.87 -55.04
C TYR A 33 -14.01 -3.87 -54.11
N GLY A 34 -14.71 -4.89 -54.64
CA GLY A 34 -15.37 -5.93 -53.82
C GLY A 34 -16.51 -5.41 -52.93
N ILE A 35 -17.14 -4.29 -53.30
CA ILE A 35 -18.22 -3.67 -52.51
C ILE A 35 -19.59 -3.78 -53.22
N SER A 36 -20.65 -3.71 -52.45
CA SER A 36 -21.99 -3.65 -53.03
C SER A 36 -22.31 -2.26 -53.65
N ARG A 37 -23.18 -2.21 -54.67
CA ARG A 37 -23.61 -0.93 -55.23
C ARG A 37 -24.17 0.05 -54.20
N PRO A 38 -25.02 -0.37 -53.23
CA PRO A 38 -25.48 0.52 -52.16
C PRO A 38 -24.32 1.12 -51.35
N THR A 39 -23.27 0.34 -51.10
CA THR A 39 -22.06 0.81 -50.39
C THR A 39 -21.30 1.85 -51.23
N GLY A 40 -21.18 1.61 -52.56
CA GLY A 40 -20.56 2.57 -53.44
C GLY A 40 -21.30 3.91 -53.45
N TYR A 41 -22.60 3.89 -53.66
CA TYR A 41 -23.43 5.11 -53.61
C TYR A 41 -23.42 5.77 -52.23
N LEU A 42 -23.32 5.02 -51.11
CA LEU A 42 -23.18 5.58 -49.77
C LEU A 42 -21.95 6.47 -49.66
N TRP A 43 -20.80 5.99 -50.14
CA TRP A 43 -19.54 6.76 -50.09
C TRP A 43 -19.56 7.95 -51.01
N LEU A 44 -20.15 7.79 -52.21
CA LEU A 44 -20.26 8.89 -53.20
C LEU A 44 -21.14 10.02 -52.61
N ASN A 45 -22.29 9.68 -52.07
CA ASN A 45 -23.22 10.65 -51.47
C ASN A 45 -22.59 11.35 -50.25
N ARG A 46 -21.86 10.63 -49.40
CA ARG A 46 -21.14 11.24 -48.29
C ARG A 46 -20.07 12.25 -48.72
N TYR A 47 -19.33 11.92 -49.78
CA TYR A 47 -18.36 12.85 -50.34
C TYR A 47 -19.03 14.09 -50.93
N GLN A 48 -20.13 13.90 -51.69
CA GLN A 48 -20.88 15.02 -52.27
C GLN A 48 -21.50 15.94 -51.22
N GLN A 49 -22.07 15.36 -50.14
CA GLN A 49 -22.63 16.16 -49.04
C GLN A 49 -21.63 17.02 -48.27
N VAL A 50 -20.40 16.52 -48.10
CA VAL A 50 -19.36 17.20 -47.32
C VAL A 50 -18.43 18.04 -48.22
N GLY A 51 -18.35 17.70 -49.51
CA GLY A 51 -17.49 18.36 -50.49
C GLY A 51 -16.00 18.05 -50.32
N SER A 52 -15.64 17.11 -49.43
CA SER A 52 -14.24 16.77 -49.17
C SER A 52 -14.08 15.29 -48.74
N VAL A 53 -12.84 14.81 -48.78
CA VAL A 53 -12.46 13.45 -48.35
C VAL A 53 -12.77 13.17 -46.89
N THR A 54 -12.96 14.20 -46.04
CA THR A 54 -13.37 14.03 -44.65
C THR A 54 -14.73 13.36 -44.48
N GLY A 55 -15.60 13.44 -45.51
CA GLY A 55 -16.90 12.74 -45.59
C GLY A 55 -16.76 11.22 -45.66
N LEU A 56 -15.60 10.70 -46.07
CA LEU A 56 -15.30 9.27 -46.19
C LEU A 56 -14.83 8.63 -44.86
N ALA A 57 -14.63 9.44 -43.82
CA ALA A 57 -14.30 8.91 -42.51
C ALA A 57 -15.44 8.07 -41.91
N GLU A 58 -15.07 7.05 -41.12
CA GLU A 58 -16.05 6.26 -40.38
C GLU A 58 -16.87 7.15 -39.45
N ARG A 59 -18.19 7.11 -39.57
CA ARG A 59 -19.10 7.77 -38.65
C ARG A 59 -19.28 6.90 -37.43
N SER A 60 -19.45 7.52 -36.28
CA SER A 60 -19.77 6.80 -35.05
C SER A 60 -21.05 5.95 -35.24
N ARG A 61 -20.94 4.66 -34.93
CA ARG A 61 -22.09 3.73 -34.93
C ARG A 61 -22.95 3.85 -33.66
N ARG A 62 -22.60 4.80 -32.79
CA ARG A 62 -23.35 5.03 -31.56
C ARG A 62 -24.73 5.59 -31.87
N PRO A 63 -25.79 5.05 -31.26
CA PRO A 63 -27.15 5.61 -31.43
C PRO A 63 -27.18 7.09 -31.00
N ALA A 64 -27.87 7.91 -31.77
CA ALA A 64 -28.07 9.33 -31.45
C ALA A 64 -28.82 9.52 -30.13
N HIS A 65 -29.72 8.58 -29.81
CA HIS A 65 -30.48 8.54 -28.58
C HIS A 65 -30.21 7.24 -27.82
N SER A 66 -29.94 7.32 -26.52
CA SER A 66 -29.70 6.17 -25.63
C SER A 66 -30.64 6.29 -24.43
N PRO A 67 -31.85 5.68 -24.44
CA PRO A 67 -32.87 5.81 -23.39
C PRO A 67 -32.39 5.39 -22.00
N HIS A 68 -31.44 4.44 -21.93
CA HIS A 68 -30.86 3.92 -20.70
C HIS A 68 -29.54 4.63 -20.29
N ARG A 69 -29.26 5.79 -20.88
CA ARG A 69 -28.08 6.56 -20.45
C ARG A 69 -28.33 7.08 -19.05
N THR A 70 -27.30 6.94 -18.18
CA THR A 70 -27.28 7.51 -16.84
C THR A 70 -27.54 9.03 -16.92
N SER A 71 -28.37 9.57 -16.01
CA SER A 71 -28.68 11.00 -15.98
C SER A 71 -27.43 11.87 -15.80
N ALA A 72 -27.48 13.10 -16.29
CA ALA A 72 -26.36 14.04 -16.18
C ALA A 72 -25.98 14.34 -14.73
N GLU A 73 -26.96 14.35 -13.82
CA GLU A 73 -26.77 14.57 -12.39
C GLU A 73 -25.90 13.46 -11.76
N ILE A 74 -26.19 12.18 -12.07
CA ILE A 74 -25.39 11.05 -11.59
C ILE A 74 -24.00 11.07 -12.24
N GLU A 75 -23.89 11.39 -13.53
CA GLU A 75 -22.58 11.52 -14.19
C GLU A 75 -21.72 12.61 -13.49
N THR A 76 -22.33 13.76 -13.20
CA THR A 76 -21.67 14.86 -12.49
C THR A 76 -21.26 14.47 -11.08
N ALA A 77 -22.13 13.80 -10.32
CA ALA A 77 -21.81 13.31 -8.96
C ALA A 77 -20.62 12.34 -8.96
N VAL A 78 -20.60 11.37 -9.91
CA VAL A 78 -19.48 10.43 -10.05
C VAL A 78 -18.16 11.16 -10.37
N LEU A 79 -18.20 12.13 -11.26
CA LEU A 79 -17.01 12.91 -11.64
C LEU A 79 -16.55 13.80 -10.50
N ALA A 80 -17.45 14.44 -9.76
CA ALA A 80 -17.12 15.26 -8.61
C ALA A 80 -16.41 14.47 -7.50
N VAL A 81 -16.92 13.27 -7.15
CA VAL A 81 -16.23 12.40 -6.19
C VAL A 81 -14.87 11.98 -6.71
N ARG A 82 -14.75 11.65 -8.00
CA ARG A 82 -13.46 11.31 -8.62
C ARG A 82 -12.45 12.45 -8.53
N ASP A 83 -12.87 13.65 -8.88
CA ASP A 83 -12.02 14.84 -8.91
C ASP A 83 -11.58 15.24 -7.49
N LYS A 84 -12.47 15.04 -6.49
CA LYS A 84 -12.13 15.25 -5.07
C LYS A 84 -11.15 14.21 -4.52
N THR A 85 -11.33 12.92 -4.86
CA THR A 85 -10.69 11.82 -4.11
C THR A 85 -9.67 11.00 -4.91
N GLY A 86 -9.76 10.99 -6.23
CA GLY A 86 -8.98 10.12 -7.10
C GLY A 86 -9.45 8.65 -7.11
N TRP A 87 -10.57 8.28 -6.46
CA TRP A 87 -11.01 6.90 -6.31
C TRP A 87 -11.57 6.30 -7.60
N GLY A 88 -11.59 4.95 -7.64
CA GLY A 88 -12.17 4.19 -8.75
C GLY A 88 -13.68 3.94 -8.57
N GLY A 89 -14.31 3.44 -9.64
CA GLY A 89 -15.76 3.22 -9.72
C GLY A 89 -16.38 2.51 -8.51
N PRO A 90 -15.84 1.39 -8.00
CA PRO A 90 -16.44 0.70 -6.86
C PRO A 90 -16.54 1.55 -5.59
N LYS A 91 -15.48 2.30 -5.25
CA LYS A 91 -15.47 3.17 -4.06
C LYS A 91 -16.40 4.37 -4.23
N ILE A 92 -16.42 4.97 -5.43
CA ILE A 92 -17.33 6.07 -5.76
C ILE A 92 -18.78 5.61 -5.64
N ALA A 93 -19.11 4.44 -6.19
CA ALA A 93 -20.46 3.90 -6.10
C ALA A 93 -20.89 3.69 -4.64
N LYS A 94 -20.00 3.20 -3.79
CA LYS A 94 -20.29 3.01 -2.35
C LYS A 94 -20.54 4.31 -1.62
N VAL A 95 -19.74 5.33 -1.86
CA VAL A 95 -19.91 6.65 -1.22
C VAL A 95 -21.19 7.33 -1.72
N LEU A 96 -21.50 7.27 -3.00
CA LEU A 96 -22.74 7.81 -3.54
C LEU A 96 -23.98 7.09 -3.01
N GLU A 97 -23.90 5.76 -2.81
CA GLU A 97 -24.96 4.99 -2.14
C GLU A 97 -25.26 5.50 -0.74
N GLN A 98 -24.21 5.82 0.06
CA GLN A 98 -24.35 6.40 1.39
C GLN A 98 -24.99 7.81 1.36
N GLN A 99 -24.87 8.53 0.24
CA GLN A 99 -25.51 9.83 -0.02
C GLN A 99 -26.89 9.70 -0.66
N GLY A 100 -27.44 8.48 -0.78
CA GLY A 100 -28.75 8.23 -1.38
C GLY A 100 -28.74 8.14 -2.92
N VAL A 101 -27.59 8.25 -3.57
CA VAL A 101 -27.46 8.16 -5.03
C VAL A 101 -27.03 6.77 -5.45
N ARG A 102 -27.94 6.00 -6.04
CA ARG A 102 -27.66 4.63 -6.49
C ARG A 102 -27.02 4.61 -7.88
N VAL A 103 -25.81 4.10 -7.97
CA VAL A 103 -25.09 3.85 -9.23
C VAL A 103 -24.31 2.53 -9.13
N ALA A 104 -24.46 1.67 -10.13
CA ALA A 104 -23.69 0.43 -10.14
C ALA A 104 -22.19 0.71 -10.34
N PRO A 105 -21.28 -0.05 -9.66
CA PRO A 105 -19.83 0.12 -9.79
C PRO A 105 -19.32 0.12 -11.24
N ALA A 106 -19.87 -0.77 -12.08
CA ALA A 106 -19.55 -0.86 -13.50
C ALA A 106 -20.01 0.39 -14.29
N THR A 107 -21.15 0.99 -13.90
CA THR A 107 -21.63 2.23 -14.51
C THR A 107 -20.75 3.40 -14.11
N ALA A 108 -20.40 3.54 -12.83
CA ALA A 108 -19.43 4.54 -12.36
C ALA A 108 -18.11 4.41 -13.13
N GLN A 109 -17.58 3.20 -13.30
CA GLN A 109 -16.35 2.96 -14.05
C GLN A 109 -16.48 3.35 -15.55
N ARG A 110 -17.64 3.10 -16.19
CA ARG A 110 -17.89 3.54 -17.57
C ARG A 110 -17.95 5.07 -17.69
N ILE A 111 -18.54 5.76 -16.72
CA ILE A 111 -18.58 7.22 -16.65
C ILE A 111 -17.14 7.77 -16.58
N LEU A 112 -16.32 7.23 -15.66
CA LEU A 112 -14.91 7.61 -15.54
C LEU A 112 -14.11 7.39 -16.83
N LYS A 113 -14.35 6.27 -17.52
CA LYS A 113 -13.70 5.97 -18.80
C LYS A 113 -14.10 6.99 -19.90
N ARG A 114 -15.38 7.34 -19.98
CA ARG A 114 -15.85 8.38 -20.92
C ARG A 114 -15.23 9.75 -20.64
N GLY A 115 -15.06 10.08 -19.36
CA GLY A 115 -14.44 11.32 -18.92
C GLY A 115 -12.90 11.32 -18.97
N SER A 116 -12.28 10.33 -19.63
CA SER A 116 -10.80 10.19 -19.73
C SER A 116 -10.06 10.20 -18.40
N ARG A 117 -10.72 9.76 -17.31
CA ARG A 117 -10.21 9.77 -15.93
C ARG A 117 -9.74 8.38 -15.42
N VAL A 118 -9.56 7.42 -16.32
CA VAL A 118 -9.11 6.06 -15.97
C VAL A 118 -7.63 5.89 -16.28
N VAL A 119 -6.85 5.61 -15.23
CA VAL A 119 -5.49 5.09 -15.37
C VAL A 119 -5.58 3.56 -15.35
N LYS A 120 -4.99 2.86 -16.34
CA LYS A 120 -4.94 1.40 -16.33
C LYS A 120 -4.27 0.92 -15.05
N PRO A 121 -4.92 0.06 -14.24
CA PRO A 121 -4.26 -0.52 -13.07
C PRO A 121 -3.13 -1.43 -13.54
N LYS A 122 -1.99 -1.40 -12.83
CA LYS A 122 -1.02 -2.48 -12.93
C LYS A 122 -1.67 -3.74 -12.36
N THR A 123 -1.65 -4.83 -13.12
CA THR A 123 -2.09 -6.14 -12.64
C THR A 123 -1.13 -6.60 -11.55
N ASP A 124 -1.59 -6.56 -10.30
CA ASP A 124 -0.86 -7.13 -9.18
C ASP A 124 -0.97 -8.66 -9.22
N LYS A 125 0.16 -9.34 -8.99
CA LYS A 125 0.18 -10.80 -8.81
C LYS A 125 -0.62 -11.16 -7.57
N THR A 126 -1.42 -12.22 -7.65
CA THR A 126 -2.13 -12.80 -6.50
C THR A 126 -1.12 -13.26 -5.44
N THR A 127 -1.18 -12.67 -4.27
CA THR A 127 -0.35 -13.02 -3.11
C THR A 127 -1.20 -13.72 -2.05
N THR A 128 -0.62 -14.67 -1.34
CA THR A 128 -1.26 -15.31 -0.18
C THR A 128 -1.58 -14.26 0.88
N ARG A 129 -2.85 -14.16 1.25
CA ARG A 129 -3.33 -13.15 2.20
C ARG A 129 -3.14 -13.68 3.63
N PHE A 130 -2.35 -12.96 4.41
CA PHE A 130 -2.24 -13.12 5.85
C PHE A 130 -3.06 -12.02 6.54
N GLU A 131 -3.85 -12.36 7.57
CA GLU A 131 -4.68 -11.42 8.30
C GLU A 131 -4.91 -11.90 9.72
N LYS A 132 -4.79 -11.00 10.69
CA LYS A 132 -5.14 -11.25 12.07
C LYS A 132 -6.66 -11.15 12.29
N ALA A 133 -7.18 -11.96 13.21
CA ALA A 133 -8.62 -12.00 13.47
C ALA A 133 -9.09 -10.80 14.30
N GLU A 134 -8.24 -10.29 15.19
CA GLU A 134 -8.60 -9.24 16.14
C GLU A 134 -7.74 -7.98 15.95
N CYS A 135 -8.34 -6.84 16.23
CA CYS A 135 -7.65 -5.55 16.20
C CYS A 135 -6.57 -5.48 17.27
N ASN A 136 -5.50 -4.75 16.97
CA ASN A 136 -4.33 -4.53 17.83
C ASN A 136 -3.55 -5.81 18.24
N GLU A 137 -3.93 -6.99 17.72
CA GLU A 137 -3.12 -8.19 17.86
C GLU A 137 -1.79 -8.04 17.11
N LEU A 138 -1.83 -7.36 15.97
CA LEU A 138 -0.66 -7.03 15.15
C LEU A 138 -0.84 -5.65 14.53
N ALA A 139 0.12 -4.76 14.80
CA ALA A 139 0.30 -3.54 14.03
C ALA A 139 1.42 -3.73 13.00
N GLN A 140 1.29 -3.11 11.83
CA GLN A 140 2.36 -3.02 10.85
C GLN A 140 2.96 -1.61 10.86
N MET A 141 4.27 -1.53 10.97
CA MET A 141 5.00 -0.27 11.04
C MET A 141 6.08 -0.23 9.97
N ASP A 142 6.14 0.88 9.24
CA ASP A 142 7.12 1.07 8.17
C ASP A 142 7.26 2.55 7.79
N PHE A 143 8.45 2.93 7.29
CA PHE A 143 8.67 4.21 6.65
C PHE A 143 8.26 4.17 5.19
N LYS A 144 7.51 5.18 4.74
CA LYS A 144 7.14 5.30 3.32
C LYS A 144 8.35 5.57 2.41
N GLY A 145 9.47 5.89 2.97
CA GLY A 145 10.63 6.43 2.27
C GLY A 145 10.61 7.96 2.23
N GLU A 146 11.64 8.53 1.63
CA GLU A 146 11.88 9.97 1.63
C GLU A 146 10.96 10.74 0.68
N TYR A 147 10.47 11.87 1.15
CA TYR A 147 9.96 12.96 0.34
C TYR A 147 10.93 14.14 0.46
N THR A 148 11.64 14.45 -0.63
CA THR A 148 12.54 15.59 -0.69
C THR A 148 11.75 16.87 -0.92
N MET A 149 11.97 17.87 -0.09
CA MET A 149 11.41 19.22 -0.17
C MET A 149 12.55 20.22 -0.37
N ALA A 150 12.25 21.48 -0.66
CA ALA A 150 13.29 22.47 -1.00
C ALA A 150 14.36 22.67 0.09
N ALA A 151 13.95 22.69 1.37
CA ALA A 151 14.84 22.93 2.51
C ALA A 151 14.85 21.79 3.55
N GLU A 152 13.95 20.82 3.41
CA GLU A 152 13.71 19.79 4.43
C GLU A 152 13.50 18.43 3.79
N LYS A 153 13.61 17.38 4.60
CA LYS A 153 13.23 16.01 4.23
C LYS A 153 12.11 15.53 5.12
N CYS A 154 11.22 14.73 4.55
CA CYS A 154 10.14 14.09 5.29
C CYS A 154 10.19 12.59 5.07
N TYR A 155 10.19 11.85 6.18
CA TYR A 155 10.11 10.40 6.23
C TYR A 155 8.80 10.00 6.95
N PRO A 156 7.69 9.84 6.24
CA PRO A 156 6.43 9.47 6.88
C PRO A 156 6.51 8.09 7.49
N LEU A 157 6.41 8.01 8.83
CA LEU A 157 6.27 6.78 9.57
C LEU A 157 4.80 6.38 9.62
N SER A 158 4.48 5.20 9.14
CA SER A 158 3.13 4.64 9.11
C SER A 158 2.96 3.56 10.17
N PHE A 159 1.80 3.57 10.84
CA PHE A 159 1.45 2.59 11.86
C PHE A 159 -0.01 2.17 11.68
N LEU A 160 -0.23 0.91 11.22
CA LEU A 160 -1.52 0.39 10.83
C LEU A 160 -1.89 -0.86 11.63
N ASP A 161 -3.16 -0.98 11.98
CA ASP A 161 -3.72 -2.24 12.46
C ASP A 161 -3.86 -3.28 11.32
N ASP A 162 -3.42 -4.50 11.57
CA ASP A 162 -3.44 -5.58 10.59
C ASP A 162 -4.85 -6.07 10.25
N CYS A 163 -5.74 -6.16 11.24
CA CYS A 163 -7.11 -6.64 11.07
C CYS A 163 -7.98 -5.61 10.35
N SER A 164 -8.15 -4.44 10.92
CA SER A 164 -9.06 -3.39 10.43
C SER A 164 -8.48 -2.49 9.35
N ARG A 165 -7.16 -2.51 9.11
CA ARG A 165 -6.42 -1.54 8.28
C ARG A 165 -6.43 -0.13 8.87
N TYR A 166 -6.91 0.06 10.10
CA TYR A 166 -6.99 1.37 10.72
C TYR A 166 -5.61 2.00 10.83
N CYS A 167 -5.46 3.19 10.29
CA CYS A 167 -4.22 3.95 10.36
C CYS A 167 -4.16 4.68 11.70
N HIS A 168 -3.44 4.10 12.65
CA HIS A 168 -3.21 4.70 13.96
C HIS A 168 -2.33 5.94 13.87
N GLY A 169 -1.32 5.88 13.00
CA GLY A 169 -0.37 6.95 12.84
C GLY A 169 0.15 7.09 11.42
N LEU A 170 0.29 8.32 11.00
CA LEU A 170 1.07 8.75 9.86
C LEU A 170 1.83 9.99 10.32
N TRP A 171 3.08 9.80 10.71
CA TRP A 171 3.88 10.86 11.31
C TRP A 171 5.00 11.29 10.36
N PRO A 172 4.99 12.54 9.90
CA PRO A 172 6.03 13.09 9.06
C PRO A 172 7.26 13.43 9.92
N LEU A 173 8.27 12.56 9.88
CA LEU A 173 9.49 12.77 10.64
C LEU A 173 10.59 13.40 9.75
N PRO A 174 11.46 14.24 10.31
CA PRO A 174 12.57 14.85 9.58
C PRO A 174 13.69 13.84 9.27
N GLY A 175 13.63 12.65 9.84
CA GLY A 175 14.59 11.58 9.65
C GLY A 175 14.09 10.25 10.18
N THR A 176 14.88 9.20 9.94
CA THR A 176 14.58 7.83 10.41
C THR A 176 15.27 7.49 11.73
N GLY A 177 15.70 8.51 12.49
CA GLY A 177 16.42 8.34 13.73
C GLY A 177 15.59 7.67 14.84
N ALA A 178 16.25 6.86 15.63
CA ALA A 178 15.65 6.04 16.69
C ALA A 178 14.92 6.88 17.75
N GLU A 179 15.47 8.03 18.12
CA GLU A 179 14.88 8.92 19.14
C GLU A 179 13.53 9.48 18.68
N GLY A 180 13.46 10.01 17.44
CA GLY A 180 12.21 10.54 16.88
C GLY A 180 11.12 9.47 16.78
N VAL A 181 11.49 8.25 16.39
CA VAL A 181 10.57 7.11 16.36
C VAL A 181 10.06 6.76 17.74
N LYS A 182 10.97 6.64 18.73
CA LYS A 182 10.60 6.33 20.11
C LYS A 182 9.66 7.39 20.70
N GLN A 183 10.00 8.66 20.59
CA GLN A 183 9.18 9.76 21.12
C GLN A 183 7.77 9.76 20.49
N THR A 184 7.69 9.52 19.20
CA THR A 184 6.42 9.44 18.45
C THR A 184 5.56 8.27 18.94
N LEU A 185 6.15 7.08 19.04
CA LEU A 185 5.44 5.89 19.54
C LEU A 185 5.07 6.01 21.02
N GLU A 186 5.94 6.61 21.83
CA GLU A 186 5.69 6.84 23.26
C GLU A 186 4.48 7.73 23.46
N ARG A 187 4.37 8.85 22.72
CA ARG A 187 3.19 9.74 22.76
C ARG A 187 1.94 8.98 22.36
N TYR A 188 2.01 8.22 21.25
CA TYR A 188 0.89 7.43 20.79
C TYR A 188 0.46 6.36 21.81
N PHE A 189 1.41 5.62 22.40
CA PHE A 189 1.11 4.57 23.38
C PHE A 189 0.52 5.10 24.68
N ARG A 190 0.89 6.32 25.09
CA ARG A 190 0.29 6.99 26.27
C ARG A 190 -1.18 7.30 26.05
N GLU A 191 -1.57 7.70 24.86
CA GLU A 191 -2.93 8.09 24.54
C GLU A 191 -3.83 6.90 24.20
N HIS A 192 -3.31 5.91 23.50
CA HIS A 192 -4.11 4.86 22.86
C HIS A 192 -3.79 3.46 23.37
N GLY A 193 -2.70 3.27 24.10
CA GLY A 193 -2.24 1.96 24.57
C GLY A 193 -1.27 1.28 23.60
N VAL A 194 -0.74 0.14 24.06
CA VAL A 194 0.33 -0.63 23.39
C VAL A 194 -0.26 -1.90 22.78
N PRO A 195 -0.08 -2.15 21.47
CA PRO A 195 -0.59 -3.36 20.82
C PRO A 195 0.19 -4.60 21.27
N LEU A 196 -0.36 -5.80 21.00
CA LEU A 196 0.29 -7.06 21.38
C LEU A 196 1.57 -7.32 20.60
N SER A 197 1.60 -7.04 19.30
CA SER A 197 2.78 -7.23 18.46
C SER A 197 2.90 -6.17 17.37
N ILE A 198 4.14 -5.95 16.92
CA ILE A 198 4.45 -5.03 15.82
C ILE A 198 5.29 -5.76 14.78
N LEU A 199 4.88 -5.68 13.52
CA LEU A 199 5.60 -6.19 12.36
C LEU A 199 6.36 -5.04 11.69
N MET A 200 7.66 -5.24 11.51
CA MET A 200 8.61 -4.30 10.94
C MET A 200 9.48 -4.98 9.88
N ASP A 201 10.18 -4.22 9.07
CA ASP A 201 11.25 -4.74 8.22
C ASP A 201 12.57 -4.94 9.02
N HIS A 202 13.62 -5.42 8.36
CA HIS A 202 14.96 -5.54 8.93
C HIS A 202 15.79 -4.24 8.77
N GLY A 203 15.13 -3.09 8.73
CA GLY A 203 15.75 -1.79 8.60
C GLY A 203 15.99 -1.09 9.95
N THR A 204 16.85 -0.09 9.93
CA THR A 204 17.00 0.85 11.06
C THR A 204 15.72 1.73 11.14
N PRO A 205 15.29 2.13 12.36
CA PRO A 205 16.03 2.08 13.63
C PRO A 205 15.69 0.88 14.54
N TRP A 206 14.83 -0.04 14.12
CA TRP A 206 14.31 -1.14 14.96
C TRP A 206 15.03 -2.47 14.80
N TYR A 207 15.91 -2.60 13.79
CA TYR A 207 16.75 -3.77 13.60
C TYR A 207 18.20 -3.36 13.35
N GLY A 208 19.14 -3.94 14.11
CA GLY A 208 20.56 -3.71 13.95
C GLY A 208 21.11 -4.51 12.77
N THR A 209 21.68 -3.84 11.79
CA THR A 209 22.29 -4.45 10.60
C THR A 209 23.81 -4.64 10.73
N THR A 210 24.42 -4.05 11.76
CA THR A 210 25.83 -4.16 12.14
C THR A 210 25.99 -5.12 13.32
N ASN A 211 27.24 -5.54 13.64
CA ASN A 211 27.57 -6.34 14.82
C ASN A 211 26.71 -7.60 15.00
N GLN A 212 26.76 -8.50 13.99
CA GLN A 212 26.02 -9.79 13.99
C GLN A 212 24.49 -9.68 14.02
N HIS A 213 23.93 -8.54 13.64
CA HIS A 213 22.49 -8.26 13.57
C HIS A 213 21.74 -8.38 14.91
N GLY A 214 20.54 -7.89 14.97
CA GLY A 214 19.64 -8.12 16.10
C GLY A 214 18.98 -6.86 16.66
N LEU A 215 18.90 -6.79 17.99
CA LEU A 215 18.16 -5.74 18.68
C LEU A 215 18.87 -4.39 18.63
N THR A 216 18.05 -3.34 18.54
CA THR A 216 18.43 -1.96 18.80
C THR A 216 17.82 -1.50 20.13
N TRP A 217 18.23 -0.35 20.63
CA TRP A 217 17.64 0.18 21.86
C TRP A 217 16.13 0.50 21.71
N VAL A 218 15.64 0.84 20.49
CA VAL A 218 14.21 1.00 20.23
C VAL A 218 13.49 -0.33 20.37
N SER A 219 14.03 -1.40 19.78
CA SER A 219 13.43 -2.73 19.90
C SER A 219 13.45 -3.25 21.34
N VAL A 220 14.52 -2.99 22.09
CA VAL A 220 14.59 -3.29 23.52
C VAL A 220 13.52 -2.51 24.31
N TRP A 221 13.35 -1.22 24.02
CA TRP A 221 12.29 -0.42 24.61
C TRP A 221 10.90 -0.98 24.30
N LEU A 222 10.63 -1.38 23.06
CA LEU A 222 9.36 -2.05 22.67
C LEU A 222 9.16 -3.37 23.44
N LEU A 223 10.21 -4.19 23.60
CA LEU A 223 10.15 -5.41 24.41
C LEU A 223 9.84 -5.09 25.89
N LYS A 224 10.37 -3.99 26.41
CA LYS A 224 10.05 -3.54 27.79
C LYS A 224 8.61 -3.12 27.93
N GLN A 225 7.94 -2.64 26.87
CA GLN A 225 6.49 -2.42 26.82
C GLN A 225 5.68 -3.72 26.64
N GLY A 226 6.35 -4.86 26.54
CA GLY A 226 5.72 -6.17 26.33
C GLY A 226 5.31 -6.45 24.89
N VAL A 227 5.75 -5.63 23.92
CA VAL A 227 5.45 -5.85 22.50
C VAL A 227 6.19 -7.07 21.98
N VAL A 228 5.49 -7.97 21.29
CA VAL A 228 6.12 -9.06 20.54
C VAL A 228 6.63 -8.49 19.22
N LEU A 229 7.95 -8.47 19.04
CA LEU A 229 8.57 -8.01 17.80
C LEU A 229 8.43 -9.09 16.72
N ARG A 230 7.98 -8.68 15.55
CA ARG A 230 7.92 -9.52 14.35
C ARG A 230 8.66 -8.81 13.23
N TYR A 231 9.43 -9.57 12.48
CA TYR A 231 10.16 -9.05 11.34
C TYR A 231 9.71 -9.75 10.07
N SER A 232 9.61 -9.01 8.97
CA SER A 232 9.31 -9.60 7.66
C SER A 232 10.44 -10.57 7.29
N GLY A 233 10.10 -11.73 6.71
CA GLY A 233 11.12 -12.68 6.25
C GLY A 233 12.03 -12.03 5.21
N VAL A 234 13.34 -12.34 5.26
CA VAL A 234 14.28 -11.93 4.23
C VAL A 234 13.82 -12.50 2.89
N GLY A 235 13.54 -11.65 1.90
CA GLY A 235 13.02 -12.07 0.60
C GLY A 235 11.50 -12.36 0.55
N HIS A 236 10.75 -12.13 1.63
CA HIS A 236 9.30 -12.27 1.68
C HIS A 236 8.59 -10.92 1.97
N PRO A 237 8.59 -9.96 1.04
CA PRO A 237 7.95 -8.65 1.22
C PRO A 237 6.42 -8.74 1.44
N GLN A 238 5.81 -9.88 1.09
CA GLN A 238 4.37 -10.12 1.20
C GLN A 238 3.83 -10.01 2.63
N THR A 239 4.69 -10.16 3.64
CA THR A 239 4.29 -10.08 5.06
C THR A 239 3.84 -8.65 5.45
N GLN A 240 4.37 -7.61 4.80
CA GLN A 240 4.02 -6.19 5.01
C GLN A 240 3.07 -5.62 3.94
N GLY A 241 2.43 -6.47 3.15
CA GLY A 241 1.60 -6.05 2.01
C GLY A 241 0.48 -5.04 2.34
N LYS A 242 0.06 -4.93 3.61
CA LYS A 242 -0.97 -3.98 4.04
C LYS A 242 -0.43 -2.56 4.18
N VAL A 243 0.73 -2.40 4.83
CA VAL A 243 1.39 -1.08 4.92
C VAL A 243 1.93 -0.65 3.55
N GLU A 244 2.40 -1.58 2.71
CA GLU A 244 2.77 -1.28 1.34
C GLU A 244 1.57 -0.77 0.52
N ARG A 245 0.40 -1.41 0.66
CA ARG A 245 -0.83 -0.96 0.00
C ARG A 245 -1.30 0.39 0.53
N PHE A 246 -1.15 0.65 1.82
CA PHE A 246 -1.35 1.96 2.40
C PHE A 246 -0.42 3.00 1.76
N HIS A 247 0.86 2.69 1.62
CA HIS A 247 1.84 3.55 0.96
C HIS A 247 1.51 3.83 -0.51
N GLN A 248 0.95 2.85 -1.24
CA GLN A 248 0.44 3.08 -2.60
C GLN A 248 -0.73 4.07 -2.59
N THR A 249 -1.63 3.98 -1.61
CA THR A 249 -2.75 4.91 -1.45
C THR A 249 -2.26 6.32 -1.10
N LEU A 250 -1.30 6.43 -0.19
CA LEU A 250 -0.62 7.68 0.17
C LEU A 250 0.02 8.33 -1.07
N LYS A 251 0.81 7.57 -1.83
CA LYS A 251 1.44 8.02 -3.07
C LYS A 251 0.44 8.45 -4.14
N ALA A 252 -0.69 7.74 -4.26
CA ALA A 252 -1.75 8.13 -5.18
C ALA A 252 -2.39 9.46 -4.76
N ARG A 253 -2.56 9.69 -3.46
CA ARG A 253 -3.14 10.91 -2.92
C ARG A 253 -2.22 12.12 -3.07
N THR A 254 -0.91 11.97 -2.79
CA THR A 254 0.08 13.03 -3.00
C THR A 254 0.24 13.39 -4.47
N ARG A 255 0.13 12.43 -5.39
CA ARG A 255 0.10 12.70 -6.83
C ARG A 255 -1.15 13.45 -7.28
N HIS A 256 -2.29 13.16 -6.64
CA HIS A 256 -3.57 13.72 -7.05
C HIS A 256 -3.76 15.17 -6.57
N ARG A 257 -3.31 15.50 -5.35
CA ARG A 257 -3.45 16.82 -4.72
C ARG A 257 -2.16 17.65 -4.62
N GLY A 258 -1.04 17.09 -5.03
CA GLY A 258 0.28 17.62 -4.72
C GLY A 258 0.81 17.12 -3.37
N ALA A 259 2.13 16.96 -3.27
CA ALA A 259 2.79 16.67 -2.00
C ALA A 259 3.00 17.99 -1.23
N PRO A 260 2.87 17.97 0.11
CA PRO A 260 3.26 19.10 0.93
C PRO A 260 4.72 19.51 0.74
N THR A 261 5.04 20.77 0.96
CA THR A 261 6.36 21.36 0.69
C THR A 261 7.18 21.65 1.94
N THR A 262 6.55 21.56 3.12
CA THR A 262 7.19 21.73 4.44
C THR A 262 6.71 20.66 5.42
N LEU A 263 7.47 20.40 6.49
CA LEU A 263 7.06 19.45 7.53
C LEU A 263 5.75 19.86 8.20
N ALA A 264 5.56 21.15 8.47
CA ALA A 264 4.32 21.64 9.06
C ALA A 264 3.08 21.43 8.16
N GLU A 265 3.24 21.55 6.85
CA GLU A 265 2.19 21.18 5.89
C GLU A 265 1.95 19.67 5.88
N TRP A 266 3.02 18.85 5.95
CA TRP A 266 2.91 17.40 6.05
C TRP A 266 2.14 16.96 7.31
N GLU A 267 2.37 17.61 8.45
CA GLU A 267 1.64 17.31 9.70
C GLU A 267 0.14 17.53 9.54
N ARG A 268 -0.27 18.68 9.02
CA ARG A 268 -1.68 18.97 8.75
C ARG A 268 -2.27 18.01 7.72
N TRP A 269 -1.56 17.82 6.62
CA TRP A 269 -1.99 16.92 5.55
C TRP A 269 -2.11 15.47 6.01
N ALA A 270 -1.20 15.00 6.87
CA ALA A 270 -1.22 13.63 7.42
C ALA A 270 -2.45 13.41 8.31
N VAL A 271 -2.86 14.41 9.08
CA VAL A 271 -4.11 14.35 9.89
C VAL A 271 -5.33 14.24 8.98
N GLU A 272 -5.43 15.10 7.95
CA GLU A 272 -6.54 15.08 6.99
C GLU A 272 -6.58 13.76 6.21
N PHE A 273 -5.43 13.31 5.70
CA PHE A 273 -5.35 12.06 4.97
C PHE A 273 -5.71 10.85 5.83
N ARG A 274 -5.26 10.81 7.08
CA ARG A 274 -5.58 9.75 8.02
C ARG A 274 -7.08 9.72 8.35
N HIS A 275 -7.70 10.89 8.50
CA HIS A 275 -9.16 11.00 8.67
C HIS A 275 -9.89 10.45 7.44
N GLU A 276 -9.56 10.92 6.23
CA GLU A 276 -10.14 10.44 4.98
C GLU A 276 -9.95 8.92 4.82
N TYR A 277 -8.73 8.41 5.09
CA TYR A 277 -8.41 6.99 4.97
C TYR A 277 -9.23 6.12 5.92
N ASN A 278 -9.36 6.54 7.19
CA ASN A 278 -10.04 5.77 8.23
C ASN A 278 -11.56 5.87 8.18
N HIS A 279 -12.12 7.04 7.85
CA HIS A 279 -13.54 7.31 8.05
C HIS A 279 -14.33 7.50 6.74
N GLU A 280 -13.67 7.88 5.65
CA GLU A 280 -14.38 8.19 4.40
C GLU A 280 -14.12 7.18 3.29
N ARG A 281 -12.92 6.58 3.27
CA ARG A 281 -12.48 5.72 2.15
C ARG A 281 -12.95 4.29 2.31
N PRO A 282 -13.83 3.77 1.40
CA PRO A 282 -14.21 2.36 1.40
C PRO A 282 -13.04 1.45 1.03
N HIS A 283 -12.92 0.31 1.72
CA HIS A 283 -11.88 -0.68 1.48
C HIS A 283 -12.48 -1.99 0.91
N GLU A 284 -12.05 -2.36 -0.28
CA GLU A 284 -12.50 -3.60 -0.94
C GLU A 284 -12.21 -4.84 -0.11
N SER A 285 -11.05 -4.85 0.57
CA SER A 285 -10.67 -5.95 1.46
C SER A 285 -11.51 -6.06 2.73
N LEU A 286 -12.23 -5.02 3.10
CA LEU A 286 -13.15 -4.96 4.25
C LEU A 286 -14.62 -5.00 3.82
N GLY A 287 -14.93 -5.52 2.62
CA GLY A 287 -16.29 -5.53 2.11
C GLY A 287 -16.86 -4.13 1.88
N MET A 288 -16.06 -3.20 1.44
CA MET A 288 -16.39 -1.78 1.23
C MET A 288 -16.73 -1.00 2.51
N LYS A 289 -16.46 -1.53 3.69
CA LYS A 289 -16.46 -0.76 4.94
C LYS A 289 -15.22 0.14 5.02
N THR A 290 -15.30 1.19 5.81
CA THR A 290 -14.14 1.98 6.18
C THR A 290 -13.34 1.30 7.30
N PRO A 291 -12.05 1.58 7.48
CA PRO A 291 -11.28 1.04 8.61
C PRO A 291 -11.91 1.33 9.98
N ALA A 292 -12.49 2.53 10.17
CA ALA A 292 -13.13 2.92 11.41
C ALA A 292 -14.41 2.12 11.73
N GLU A 293 -15.15 1.66 10.70
CA GLU A 293 -16.31 0.78 10.90
C GLU A 293 -15.94 -0.64 11.35
N VAL A 294 -14.67 -1.02 11.19
CA VAL A 294 -14.17 -2.37 11.54
C VAL A 294 -13.33 -2.34 12.81
N TYR A 295 -12.61 -1.23 13.05
CA TYR A 295 -11.69 -1.10 14.16
C TYR A 295 -12.40 -1.17 15.51
N GLN A 296 -11.83 -1.95 16.44
CA GLN A 296 -12.23 -2.04 17.82
C GLN A 296 -11.00 -1.87 18.73
N PRO A 297 -11.07 -1.07 19.81
CA PRO A 297 -9.94 -0.81 20.70
C PRO A 297 -9.72 -1.96 21.72
N VAL A 298 -9.58 -3.18 21.20
CA VAL A 298 -9.28 -4.40 21.98
C VAL A 298 -7.78 -4.71 21.91
N ASN A 299 -7.30 -5.59 22.79
CA ASN A 299 -5.90 -6.06 22.83
C ASN A 299 -4.86 -4.94 23.02
N LEU A 300 -5.25 -3.85 23.65
CA LEU A 300 -4.38 -2.75 24.04
C LEU A 300 -3.98 -2.86 25.49
N ARG A 301 -2.71 -2.67 25.77
CA ARG A 301 -2.15 -2.65 27.12
C ARG A 301 -1.80 -1.21 27.51
N PRO A 302 -1.89 -0.87 28.82
CA PRO A 302 -1.44 0.44 29.28
C PRO A 302 0.05 0.64 29.00
N TYR A 303 0.42 1.85 28.54
CA TYR A 303 1.81 2.25 28.44
C TYR A 303 2.46 2.34 29.83
N GLN A 304 3.67 1.84 29.97
CA GLN A 304 4.45 1.88 31.21
C GLN A 304 5.67 2.80 31.02
N ALA A 305 5.60 4.00 31.63
CA ALA A 305 6.72 4.94 31.58
C ALA A 305 8.00 4.34 32.22
N GLN A 306 7.81 3.56 33.29
CA GLN A 306 8.84 2.79 33.95
C GLN A 306 8.43 1.32 33.99
N PRO A 307 8.78 0.53 32.97
CA PRO A 307 8.43 -0.89 32.93
C PRO A 307 9.04 -1.63 34.13
N ARG A 308 8.22 -2.42 34.80
CA ARG A 308 8.67 -3.25 35.93
C ARG A 308 9.79 -4.19 35.49
N GLU A 309 10.66 -4.55 36.46
CA GLU A 309 11.63 -5.60 36.25
C GLU A 309 10.93 -6.91 35.86
N TRP A 310 11.53 -7.63 34.91
CA TRP A 310 10.93 -8.85 34.40
C TRP A 310 11.28 -10.04 35.29
N GLU A 311 10.29 -10.76 35.72
CA GLU A 311 10.47 -12.01 36.44
C GLU A 311 10.51 -13.18 35.46
N TYR A 312 11.60 -13.93 35.53
CA TYR A 312 11.79 -15.11 34.68
C TYR A 312 11.39 -16.36 35.43
N ASN A 313 10.60 -17.23 34.77
CA ASN A 313 10.26 -18.54 35.27
C ASN A 313 11.26 -19.56 34.75
N GLY A 314 12.10 -20.11 35.67
CA GLY A 314 13.13 -21.11 35.33
C GLY A 314 14.35 -20.56 34.57
N GLY A 315 15.26 -21.45 34.23
CA GLY A 315 16.53 -21.15 33.58
C GLY A 315 17.54 -20.44 34.48
N THR A 316 18.71 -20.14 33.93
CA THR A 316 19.75 -19.38 34.64
C THR A 316 19.64 -17.91 34.33
N ILE A 317 19.43 -17.09 35.36
CA ILE A 317 19.36 -15.63 35.18
C ILE A 317 20.77 -15.04 35.26
N LYS A 318 21.14 -14.30 34.21
CA LYS A 318 22.43 -13.61 34.12
C LYS A 318 22.24 -12.14 33.82
N ARG A 319 23.14 -11.30 34.30
CA ARG A 319 23.22 -9.89 33.90
C ARG A 319 24.29 -9.75 32.84
N LEU A 320 23.98 -9.12 31.74
CA LEU A 320 24.98 -8.78 30.72
C LEU A 320 25.88 -7.62 31.24
N ASN A 321 27.13 -7.58 30.79
CA ASN A 321 28.01 -6.47 31.12
C ASN A 321 27.62 -5.20 30.33
N THR A 322 28.37 -4.11 30.53
CA THR A 322 28.15 -2.81 29.87
C THR A 322 28.34 -2.82 28.35
N GLN A 323 28.91 -3.89 27.81
CA GLN A 323 29.10 -4.11 26.37
C GLN A 323 28.08 -5.10 25.80
N GLY A 324 27.11 -5.56 26.58
CA GLY A 324 26.10 -6.55 26.15
C GLY A 324 26.64 -7.96 26.01
N MET A 325 27.72 -8.30 26.76
CA MET A 325 28.31 -9.63 26.75
C MET A 325 27.76 -10.48 27.91
N LEU A 326 27.57 -11.77 27.63
CA LEU A 326 27.23 -12.80 28.60
C LEU A 326 28.47 -13.54 29.07
N TYR A 327 28.69 -13.61 30.39
CA TYR A 327 29.69 -14.49 30.98
C TYR A 327 29.07 -15.82 31.38
N TYR A 328 29.54 -16.92 30.76
CA TYR A 328 29.07 -18.26 30.99
C TYR A 328 30.19 -19.31 30.88
N ARG A 329 30.35 -20.18 31.88
CA ARG A 329 31.40 -21.21 31.94
C ARG A 329 32.81 -20.71 31.60
N GLN A 330 33.21 -19.61 32.26
CA GLN A 330 34.55 -18.97 32.09
C GLN A 330 34.81 -18.38 30.69
N GLN A 331 33.78 -18.28 29.85
CA GLN A 331 33.85 -17.67 28.53
C GLN A 331 32.87 -16.49 28.42
N THR A 332 33.19 -15.61 27.50
CA THR A 332 32.38 -14.40 27.26
C THR A 332 31.80 -14.47 25.84
N TYR A 333 30.48 -14.31 25.74
CA TYR A 333 29.76 -14.39 24.49
C TYR A 333 29.03 -13.09 24.20
N PHE A 334 29.10 -12.61 22.98
CA PHE A 334 28.33 -11.43 22.57
C PHE A 334 26.84 -11.76 22.46
N VAL A 335 25.99 -10.92 23.06
CA VAL A 335 24.55 -11.02 22.96
C VAL A 335 23.97 -9.83 22.17
N SER A 336 24.09 -8.64 22.71
CA SER A 336 23.66 -7.39 22.05
C SER A 336 24.06 -6.18 22.88
N GLU A 337 24.66 -5.17 22.26
CA GLU A 337 24.95 -3.89 22.92
C GLU A 337 23.68 -3.22 23.47
N ALA A 338 22.57 -3.36 22.75
CA ALA A 338 21.28 -2.79 23.15
C ALA A 338 20.74 -3.40 24.45
N LEU A 339 21.27 -4.55 24.89
CA LEU A 339 20.93 -5.22 26.16
C LEU A 339 21.99 -5.01 27.25
N ALA A 340 22.86 -4.02 27.09
CA ALA A 340 23.88 -3.71 28.09
C ALA A 340 23.27 -3.55 29.50
N ALA A 341 23.85 -4.21 30.49
CA ALA A 341 23.40 -4.24 31.87
C ALA A 341 22.01 -4.82 32.14
N GLU A 342 21.34 -5.37 31.14
CA GLU A 342 20.04 -6.02 31.30
C GLU A 342 20.17 -7.44 31.87
N ARG A 343 19.12 -7.89 32.55
CA ARG A 343 18.97 -9.29 33.00
C ARG A 343 18.35 -10.12 31.87
N VAL A 344 18.94 -11.27 31.63
CA VAL A 344 18.46 -12.24 30.61
C VAL A 344 18.35 -13.63 31.23
N ARG A 345 17.45 -14.44 30.69
CA ARG A 345 17.43 -15.88 30.99
C ARG A 345 18.29 -16.60 29.94
N VAL A 346 19.07 -17.54 30.44
CA VAL A 346 19.94 -18.39 29.62
C VAL A 346 19.53 -19.84 29.87
N ASP A 347 19.16 -20.51 28.81
CA ASP A 347 18.86 -21.94 28.80
C ASP A 347 19.91 -22.64 27.94
N GLU A 348 20.52 -23.71 28.48
CA GLU A 348 21.43 -24.55 27.71
C GLU A 348 20.69 -25.76 27.16
N LEU A 349 20.82 -25.97 25.85
CA LEU A 349 20.22 -27.08 25.14
C LEU A 349 21.18 -27.59 24.06
N GLU A 350 21.58 -28.85 24.13
CA GLU A 350 22.39 -29.53 23.08
C GLU A 350 23.64 -28.75 22.67
N GLY A 351 24.40 -28.22 23.63
CA GLY A 351 25.62 -27.46 23.36
C GLY A 351 25.39 -26.03 22.86
N LYS A 352 24.17 -25.54 22.93
CA LYS A 352 23.79 -24.19 22.56
C LYS A 352 23.24 -23.43 23.78
N LEU A 353 23.47 -22.13 23.83
CA LEU A 353 22.80 -21.23 24.74
C LEU A 353 21.68 -20.49 24.03
N LEU A 354 20.49 -20.57 24.57
CA LEU A 354 19.35 -19.76 24.16
C LEU A 354 19.21 -18.59 25.13
N VAL A 355 19.47 -17.39 24.65
CA VAL A 355 19.36 -16.17 25.47
C VAL A 355 17.99 -15.56 25.26
N THR A 356 17.25 -15.42 26.35
CA THR A 356 15.90 -14.86 26.35
C THR A 356 15.88 -13.53 27.11
N PHE A 357 15.38 -12.47 26.45
CA PHE A 357 15.08 -11.21 27.08
C PHE A 357 13.57 -11.03 27.19
N ARG A 358 13.08 -10.92 28.42
CA ARG A 358 11.65 -10.88 28.74
C ARG A 358 10.90 -12.07 28.11
N HIS A 359 10.03 -11.82 27.15
CA HIS A 359 9.17 -12.82 26.49
C HIS A 359 9.71 -13.26 25.11
N MET A 360 10.93 -12.88 24.75
CA MET A 360 11.53 -13.25 23.45
C MET A 360 12.91 -13.87 23.60
N THR A 361 13.12 -15.00 22.91
CA THR A 361 14.47 -15.51 22.66
C THR A 361 15.13 -14.60 21.63
N VAL A 362 16.27 -14.03 22.01
CA VAL A 362 16.93 -12.96 21.22
C VAL A 362 18.22 -13.39 20.57
N ARG A 363 18.89 -14.42 21.12
CA ARG A 363 20.17 -14.92 20.60
C ARG A 363 20.30 -16.42 20.83
N GLU A 364 20.84 -17.13 19.86
CA GLU A 364 21.35 -18.48 19.96
C GLU A 364 22.86 -18.46 19.82
N ILE A 365 23.59 -19.17 20.70
CA ILE A 365 25.05 -19.17 20.75
C ILE A 365 25.51 -20.61 20.84
N GLU A 366 26.42 -21.04 19.96
CA GLU A 366 27.09 -22.34 20.03
C GLU A 366 28.24 -22.25 21.04
N ILE A 367 28.22 -23.06 22.10
CA ILE A 367 29.18 -22.97 23.20
C ILE A 367 30.60 -23.25 22.73
N HIS A 368 30.81 -24.28 21.90
CA HIS A 368 32.14 -24.70 21.48
C HIS A 368 32.81 -23.77 20.48
N THR A 369 32.03 -23.14 19.61
CA THR A 369 32.57 -22.28 18.53
C THR A 369 32.48 -20.81 18.85
N GLY A 370 31.67 -20.43 19.83
CA GLY A 370 31.33 -19.04 20.12
C GLY A 370 30.46 -18.38 19.02
N LYS A 371 30.12 -19.11 17.96
CA LYS A 371 29.25 -18.57 16.91
C LYS A 371 27.88 -18.26 17.44
N SER A 372 27.36 -17.10 17.08
CA SER A 372 26.03 -16.68 17.52
C SER A 372 25.19 -16.10 16.41
N ARG A 373 23.86 -16.20 16.56
CA ARG A 373 22.90 -15.60 15.63
C ARG A 373 21.72 -14.98 16.38
N ALA A 374 21.18 -13.89 15.84
CA ALA A 374 19.92 -13.34 16.30
C ALA A 374 18.77 -14.30 15.93
N VAL A 375 17.88 -14.57 16.87
CA VAL A 375 16.75 -15.50 16.67
C VAL A 375 15.43 -14.77 16.64
N LEU A 376 15.17 -13.86 17.57
CA LEU A 376 14.00 -12.98 17.70
C LEU A 376 12.65 -13.75 17.63
N LEU A 377 12.52 -14.81 18.42
CA LEU A 377 11.34 -15.64 18.49
C LEU A 377 10.60 -15.43 19.82
N PRO A 378 9.26 -15.27 19.80
CA PRO A 378 8.47 -15.23 21.03
C PRO A 378 8.57 -16.56 21.76
N VAL A 379 8.76 -16.50 23.08
CA VAL A 379 8.72 -17.68 23.95
C VAL A 379 7.27 -18.15 24.03
N LYS A 380 7.00 -19.36 23.60
CA LYS A 380 5.69 -19.99 23.81
C LYS A 380 5.54 -20.29 25.31
N HIS A 381 4.73 -19.50 26.02
CA HIS A 381 4.27 -19.93 27.32
C HIS A 381 3.42 -21.19 27.11
N ARG A 382 3.88 -22.34 27.61
CA ARG A 382 2.94 -23.47 27.81
C ARG A 382 1.89 -22.97 28.80
N LYS A 383 0.63 -22.97 28.35
CA LYS A 383 -0.54 -22.75 29.23
C LYS A 383 -0.61 -23.85 30.27
#